data_6840d724d19607086a366bba8a3401d8
#
_entry.id   6840d724d19607086a366bba8a3401d8
#
_cell.length_a   1.000
_cell.length_b   1.000
_cell.length_c   1.000
_cell.angle_alpha   90.00
_cell.angle_beta   90.00
_cell.angle_gamma   90.00
#
_symmetry.space_group_name_H-M   'P 1'
#
loop_
_entity.id
_entity.type
_entity.pdbx_description
1 polymer ?
#
loop_
_entity_poly.entity_id
_entity_poly.type
_entity_poly.pdbx_seq_one_letter_code
_entity_poly.pdbx_strand_id
1 'polypeptide(L)'
;NGELPQKVSFSLWSSSFIESEGATIAEIIYLLGCEPVRDMMGRVQDIRLIPMEQLNRKRIDVVVQTSGQLRDLAASRLYLIQKAVDLAAKETGEKDNEVAKGAVDAEKVLLEKGLSPNEARSLSTQRVFGGVNGNYGTGIQEMVESGDRWEKESEIADVYLNNMGAIYGSSEQWGDFEAGLFEAALQNVDAVVQPRQSNSWGPLSLDHIYEFMGGLTLTVRQVTGKDPDGYFNDLRNHHRTRVQEMKQAIGVEARTTILNPTYIKEVTKEGQGAASALAETIRNTYGWNVMKPSAIDKELWDDIYNTYIKDDKDLGIRDFFEQNNPAALQEITAVMMETIRKGMWNASPEQRKAIAELHAEEIEKFGAGCSGFVCDNAKLRDFIAKEIPAEQQQNYQKAIQKVRNLSSEQSKDAQLLKKEELNADDTSAIERPSQLFLFVAIGVVVVLIIIFVIYRKRKLRQ
;
A
#
# COMPACT_ATOMS: atom_id res chain seq x y z
N ASN A 1 10.06 -14.66 -20.58
CA ASN A 1 10.58 -16.05 -20.71
C ASN A 1 9.63 -16.95 -21.50
N GLY A 2 8.36 -16.55 -21.78
CA GLY A 2 7.38 -17.33 -22.51
C GLY A 2 6.71 -18.47 -21.73
N GLU A 3 7.02 -18.60 -20.45
CA GLU A 3 6.37 -19.55 -19.55
C GLU A 3 5.30 -18.84 -18.71
N LEU A 4 4.18 -19.54 -18.47
CA LEU A 4 3.15 -19.04 -17.56
C LEU A 4 3.64 -19.12 -16.11
N PRO A 5 3.32 -18.13 -15.25
CA PRO A 5 3.69 -18.15 -13.84
C PRO A 5 3.07 -19.35 -13.12
N GLN A 6 3.68 -19.75 -12.02
CA GLN A 6 3.10 -20.75 -11.10
C GLN A 6 2.09 -20.10 -10.19
N LYS A 7 2.45 -18.94 -9.61
CA LYS A 7 1.64 -18.22 -8.67
C LYS A 7 1.75 -16.69 -8.88
N VAL A 8 0.62 -16.01 -8.79
CA VAL A 8 0.52 -14.54 -8.92
C VAL A 8 -0.08 -13.95 -7.65
N SER A 9 0.54 -12.94 -7.10
CA SER A 9 0.00 -12.20 -5.97
C SER A 9 -0.67 -10.90 -6.43
N PHE A 10 -1.83 -10.56 -5.83
CA PHE A 10 -2.62 -9.39 -6.19
C PHE A 10 -2.78 -8.45 -5.00
N SER A 11 -2.53 -7.16 -5.23
CA SER A 11 -2.91 -6.10 -4.30
C SER A 11 -4.24 -5.48 -4.76
N LEU A 12 -5.29 -5.64 -3.96
CA LEU A 12 -6.66 -5.24 -4.32
C LEU A 12 -7.17 -4.08 -3.48
N TRP A 13 -7.76 -3.09 -4.16
CA TRP A 13 -8.31 -1.88 -3.55
C TRP A 13 -9.78 -1.67 -3.90
N SER A 14 -10.51 -0.98 -3.02
CA SER A 14 -11.94 -0.68 -3.20
C SER A 14 -12.21 0.19 -4.43
N SER A 15 -11.42 1.24 -4.66
CA SER A 15 -11.57 2.11 -5.83
C SER A 15 -11.40 1.33 -7.13
N SER A 16 -10.36 0.50 -7.21
CA SER A 16 -10.12 -0.36 -8.38
C SER A 16 -11.26 -1.34 -8.62
N PHE A 17 -11.82 -1.92 -7.56
CA PHE A 17 -12.95 -2.82 -7.65
C PHE A 17 -14.20 -2.13 -8.19
N ILE A 18 -14.52 -0.94 -7.68
CA ILE A 18 -15.72 -0.19 -8.09
C ILE A 18 -15.58 0.30 -9.54
N GLU A 19 -14.47 0.98 -9.85
CA GLU A 19 -14.28 1.63 -11.15
C GLU A 19 -14.05 0.64 -12.30
N SER A 20 -13.51 -0.55 -12.02
CA SER A 20 -13.32 -1.62 -13.00
C SER A 20 -14.47 -2.63 -13.03
N GLU A 21 -15.54 -2.42 -12.27
CA GLU A 21 -16.67 -3.34 -12.14
C GLU A 21 -16.24 -4.77 -11.72
N GLY A 22 -15.15 -4.86 -10.96
CA GLY A 22 -14.62 -6.14 -10.47
C GLY A 22 -13.75 -6.90 -11.47
N ALA A 23 -13.23 -6.26 -12.50
CA ALA A 23 -12.43 -6.91 -13.56
C ALA A 23 -11.26 -7.74 -12.98
N THR A 24 -10.54 -7.21 -11.98
CA THR A 24 -9.40 -7.94 -11.39
C THR A 24 -9.86 -9.19 -10.61
N ILE A 25 -11.03 -9.15 -9.96
CA ILE A 25 -11.58 -10.36 -9.33
C ILE A 25 -11.93 -11.41 -10.38
N ALA A 26 -12.50 -10.99 -11.52
CA ALA A 26 -12.77 -11.89 -12.62
C ALA A 26 -11.48 -12.50 -13.21
N GLU A 27 -10.42 -11.72 -13.31
CA GLU A 27 -9.08 -12.19 -13.70
C GLU A 27 -8.54 -13.26 -12.73
N ILE A 28 -8.62 -13.03 -11.42
CA ILE A 28 -8.21 -13.98 -10.39
C ILE A 28 -8.98 -15.30 -10.54
N ILE A 29 -10.31 -15.23 -10.66
CA ILE A 29 -11.17 -16.40 -10.84
C ILE A 29 -10.80 -17.12 -12.14
N TYR A 30 -10.52 -16.39 -13.21
CA TYR A 30 -10.07 -16.95 -14.48
C TYR A 30 -8.72 -17.69 -14.34
N LEU A 31 -7.72 -17.10 -13.67
CA LEU A 31 -6.40 -17.72 -13.44
C LEU A 31 -6.55 -19.06 -12.69
N LEU A 32 -7.41 -19.11 -11.69
CA LEU A 32 -7.73 -20.33 -10.94
C LEU A 32 -8.45 -21.40 -11.76
N GLY A 33 -8.88 -21.05 -12.98
CA GLY A 33 -9.63 -21.96 -13.85
C GLY A 33 -11.08 -22.16 -13.44
N CYS A 34 -11.68 -21.10 -12.90
CA CYS A 34 -13.08 -21.06 -12.52
C CYS A 34 -13.87 -20.06 -13.38
N GLU A 35 -15.18 -20.20 -13.39
CA GLU A 35 -16.11 -19.27 -14.04
C GLU A 35 -17.27 -18.88 -13.14
N PRO A 36 -17.83 -17.66 -13.31
CA PRO A 36 -18.94 -17.20 -12.49
C PRO A 36 -20.25 -17.90 -12.86
N VAL A 37 -21.01 -18.26 -11.82
CA VAL A 37 -22.41 -18.69 -11.94
C VAL A 37 -23.29 -17.46 -11.71
N ARG A 38 -24.14 -17.14 -12.68
CA ARG A 38 -24.99 -15.94 -12.65
C ARG A 38 -26.46 -16.31 -12.44
N ASP A 39 -27.16 -15.41 -11.73
CA ASP A 39 -28.63 -15.50 -11.62
C ASP A 39 -29.33 -15.00 -12.92
N MET A 40 -30.66 -15.04 -12.92
CA MET A 40 -31.46 -14.58 -14.05
C MET A 40 -31.31 -13.07 -14.34
N MET A 41 -30.78 -12.30 -13.39
CA MET A 41 -30.51 -10.86 -13.55
C MET A 41 -29.04 -10.59 -13.94
N GLY A 42 -28.24 -11.64 -14.20
CA GLY A 42 -26.85 -11.53 -14.57
C GLY A 42 -25.88 -11.30 -13.41
N ARG A 43 -26.34 -11.29 -12.15
CA ARG A 43 -25.50 -11.09 -10.97
C ARG A 43 -24.74 -12.37 -10.63
N VAL A 44 -23.45 -12.24 -10.32
CA VAL A 44 -22.62 -13.36 -9.88
C VAL A 44 -23.05 -13.78 -8.47
N GLN A 45 -23.57 -14.99 -8.33
CA GLN A 45 -23.97 -15.59 -7.07
C GLN A 45 -23.01 -16.66 -6.58
N ASP A 46 -22.35 -17.34 -7.51
CA ASP A 46 -21.47 -18.45 -7.22
C ASP A 46 -20.38 -18.57 -8.29
N ILE A 47 -19.51 -19.56 -8.12
CA ILE A 47 -18.49 -19.96 -9.08
C ILE A 47 -18.49 -21.46 -9.25
N ARG A 48 -18.02 -21.91 -10.40
CA ARG A 48 -17.78 -23.32 -10.69
C ARG A 48 -16.43 -23.54 -11.33
N LEU A 49 -15.84 -24.69 -11.09
CA LEU A 49 -14.59 -25.11 -11.70
C LEU A 49 -14.82 -25.47 -13.17
N ILE A 50 -13.93 -25.01 -14.04
CA ILE A 50 -13.90 -25.45 -15.45
C ILE A 50 -13.08 -26.75 -15.51
N PRO A 51 -13.60 -27.84 -16.07
CA PRO A 51 -12.82 -29.07 -16.25
C PRO A 51 -11.53 -28.83 -17.02
N MET A 52 -10.44 -29.54 -16.67
CA MET A 52 -9.12 -29.32 -17.26
C MET A 52 -9.12 -29.52 -18.80
N GLU A 53 -9.93 -30.47 -19.29
CA GLU A 53 -10.08 -30.72 -20.72
C GLU A 53 -10.67 -29.51 -21.49
N GLN A 54 -11.41 -28.65 -20.81
CA GLN A 54 -12.02 -27.46 -21.38
C GLN A 54 -11.18 -26.21 -21.14
N LEU A 55 -10.32 -26.21 -20.10
CA LEU A 55 -9.54 -25.06 -19.70
C LEU A 55 -8.42 -24.75 -20.69
N ASN A 56 -7.82 -25.75 -21.33
CA ASN A 56 -6.75 -25.63 -22.33
C ASN A 56 -5.50 -24.86 -21.88
N ARG A 57 -5.27 -24.74 -20.58
CA ARG A 57 -4.11 -24.12 -19.93
C ARG A 57 -3.98 -24.62 -18.50
N LYS A 58 -2.83 -24.41 -17.87
CA LYS A 58 -2.67 -24.73 -16.45
C LYS A 58 -3.53 -23.81 -15.56
N ARG A 59 -3.93 -24.32 -14.37
CA ARG A 59 -4.46 -23.50 -13.29
C ARG A 59 -3.30 -22.80 -12.61
N ILE A 60 -3.39 -21.48 -12.48
CA ILE A 60 -2.37 -20.65 -11.85
C ILE A 60 -2.82 -20.35 -10.43
N ASP A 61 -1.96 -20.59 -9.43
CA ASP A 61 -2.24 -20.27 -8.05
C ASP A 61 -2.23 -18.76 -7.84
N VAL A 62 -2.95 -18.27 -6.83
CA VAL A 62 -3.04 -16.84 -6.53
C VAL A 62 -2.89 -16.59 -5.03
N VAL A 63 -2.39 -15.41 -4.67
CA VAL A 63 -2.49 -14.87 -3.31
C VAL A 63 -3.05 -13.45 -3.43
N VAL A 64 -4.06 -13.15 -2.62
CA VAL A 64 -4.72 -11.85 -2.63
C VAL A 64 -4.44 -11.12 -1.34
N GLN A 65 -3.85 -9.95 -1.44
CA GLN A 65 -3.75 -8.98 -0.38
C GLN A 65 -4.83 -7.92 -0.60
N THR A 66 -5.78 -7.79 0.33
CA THR A 66 -6.88 -6.84 0.26
C THR A 66 -6.63 -5.62 1.13
N SER A 67 -7.00 -4.43 0.64
CA SER A 67 -7.08 -3.25 1.49
C SER A 67 -8.24 -3.37 2.50
N GLY A 68 -8.14 -2.69 3.64
CA GLY A 68 -9.21 -2.67 4.65
C GLY A 68 -10.54 -2.18 4.08
N GLN A 69 -10.52 -1.18 3.22
CA GLN A 69 -11.73 -0.66 2.57
C GLN A 69 -12.39 -1.68 1.64
N LEU A 70 -11.62 -2.44 0.85
CA LEU A 70 -12.19 -3.48 -0.01
C LEU A 70 -12.74 -4.64 0.82
N ARG A 71 -12.01 -5.04 1.87
CA ARG A 71 -12.45 -6.06 2.83
C ARG A 71 -13.86 -5.73 3.37
N ASP A 72 -14.06 -4.48 3.81
CA ASP A 72 -15.32 -4.04 4.41
C ASP A 72 -16.44 -3.89 3.37
N LEU A 73 -16.09 -3.48 2.13
CA LEU A 73 -17.04 -3.26 1.05
C LEU A 73 -17.51 -4.55 0.36
N ALA A 74 -16.61 -5.50 0.15
CA ALA A 74 -16.78 -6.59 -0.81
C ALA A 74 -16.48 -7.99 -0.26
N ALA A 75 -16.73 -8.23 1.04
CA ALA A 75 -16.48 -9.52 1.70
C ALA A 75 -16.99 -10.73 0.89
N SER A 76 -18.22 -10.65 0.35
CA SER A 76 -18.78 -11.73 -0.47
C SER A 76 -17.98 -12.05 -1.72
N ARG A 77 -17.22 -11.09 -2.25
CA ARG A 77 -16.34 -11.30 -3.42
C ARG A 77 -15.04 -11.96 -3.02
N LEU A 78 -14.52 -11.63 -1.83
CA LEU A 78 -13.36 -12.31 -1.25
C LEU A 78 -13.66 -13.78 -0.98
N TYR A 79 -14.87 -14.11 -0.48
CA TYR A 79 -15.32 -15.50 -0.30
C TYR A 79 -15.39 -16.27 -1.63
N LEU A 80 -15.80 -15.63 -2.73
CA LEU A 80 -15.79 -16.28 -4.04
C LEU A 80 -14.36 -16.62 -4.51
N ILE A 81 -13.38 -15.75 -4.23
CA ILE A 81 -11.98 -16.04 -4.54
C ILE A 81 -11.52 -17.26 -3.73
N GLN A 82 -11.74 -17.27 -2.41
CA GLN A 82 -11.34 -18.40 -1.58
C GLN A 82 -12.04 -19.69 -2.01
N LYS A 83 -13.32 -19.62 -2.32
CA LYS A 83 -14.06 -20.78 -2.87
C LYS A 83 -13.45 -21.30 -4.16
N ALA A 84 -12.96 -20.42 -5.05
CA ALA A 84 -12.28 -20.81 -6.28
C ALA A 84 -10.98 -21.56 -5.97
N VAL A 85 -10.21 -21.07 -5.03
CA VAL A 85 -8.99 -21.75 -4.55
C VAL A 85 -9.32 -23.12 -4.01
N ASP A 86 -10.31 -23.23 -3.12
CA ASP A 86 -10.71 -24.49 -2.50
C ASP A 86 -11.22 -25.53 -3.50
N LEU A 87 -11.93 -25.10 -4.55
CA LEU A 87 -12.37 -25.96 -5.63
C LEU A 87 -11.19 -26.47 -6.44
N ALA A 88 -10.28 -25.58 -6.84
CA ALA A 88 -9.10 -25.93 -7.64
C ALA A 88 -8.10 -26.79 -6.84
N ALA A 89 -7.89 -26.52 -5.55
CA ALA A 89 -6.97 -27.25 -4.69
C ALA A 89 -7.40 -28.73 -4.46
N LYS A 90 -8.70 -29.03 -4.56
CA LYS A 90 -9.22 -30.40 -4.44
C LYS A 90 -8.86 -31.31 -5.62
N GLU A 91 -8.58 -30.74 -6.78
CA GLU A 91 -8.26 -31.49 -8.01
C GLU A 91 -6.77 -31.88 -8.02
N THR A 92 -6.37 -32.69 -7.05
CA THR A 92 -4.96 -33.12 -6.87
C THR A 92 -4.44 -34.05 -7.95
N GLY A 93 -5.30 -34.69 -8.74
CA GLY A 93 -4.95 -35.53 -9.86
C GLY A 93 -4.60 -34.79 -11.14
N GLU A 94 -4.85 -33.49 -11.23
CA GLU A 94 -4.55 -32.66 -12.41
C GLU A 94 -3.07 -32.28 -12.43
N LYS A 95 -2.34 -32.69 -13.49
CA LYS A 95 -0.89 -32.44 -13.60
C LYS A 95 -0.55 -30.95 -13.69
N ASP A 96 -1.40 -30.17 -14.36
CA ASP A 96 -1.18 -28.76 -14.65
C ASP A 96 -1.97 -27.84 -13.70
N ASN A 97 -2.07 -28.24 -12.41
CA ASN A 97 -2.76 -27.53 -11.36
C ASN A 97 -1.76 -26.96 -10.33
N GLU A 98 -1.36 -25.70 -10.53
CA GLU A 98 -0.43 -25.03 -9.60
C GLU A 98 -1.12 -24.69 -8.26
N VAL A 99 -2.45 -24.62 -8.20
CA VAL A 99 -3.20 -24.36 -6.95
C VAL A 99 -3.07 -25.55 -5.99
N ALA A 100 -3.26 -26.77 -6.49
CA ALA A 100 -3.09 -27.98 -5.69
C ALA A 100 -1.63 -28.17 -5.22
N LYS A 101 -0.65 -27.88 -6.11
CA LYS A 101 0.77 -27.90 -5.74
C LYS A 101 1.09 -26.85 -4.66
N GLY A 102 0.60 -25.62 -4.86
CA GLY A 102 0.80 -24.53 -3.88
C GLY A 102 0.15 -24.79 -2.53
N ALA A 103 -0.94 -25.57 -2.46
CA ALA A 103 -1.51 -26.01 -1.20
C ALA A 103 -0.59 -27.02 -0.48
N VAL A 104 0.00 -27.96 -1.22
CA VAL A 104 0.97 -28.91 -0.65
C VAL A 104 2.23 -28.21 -0.16
N ASP A 105 2.76 -27.24 -0.89
CA ASP A 105 3.93 -26.47 -0.48
C ASP A 105 3.63 -25.65 0.80
N ALA A 106 2.45 -25.01 0.87
CA ALA A 106 2.03 -24.27 2.05
C ALA A 106 1.83 -25.20 3.28
N GLU A 107 1.20 -26.38 3.10
CA GLU A 107 1.06 -27.38 4.17
C GLU A 107 2.43 -27.77 4.73
N LYS A 108 3.42 -28.00 3.88
CA LYS A 108 4.78 -28.35 4.30
C LYS A 108 5.41 -27.23 5.14
N VAL A 109 5.33 -25.98 4.71
CA VAL A 109 5.87 -24.84 5.46
C VAL A 109 5.19 -24.69 6.82
N LEU A 110 3.87 -24.88 6.89
CA LEU A 110 3.11 -24.80 8.13
C LEU A 110 3.48 -25.92 9.11
N LEU A 111 3.72 -27.13 8.63
CA LEU A 111 4.24 -28.25 9.43
C LEU A 111 5.64 -27.93 9.98
N GLU A 112 6.53 -27.38 9.17
CA GLU A 112 7.88 -26.93 9.60
C GLU A 112 7.82 -25.84 10.66
N LYS A 113 6.77 -25.01 10.65
CA LYS A 113 6.49 -23.97 11.66
C LYS A 113 5.81 -24.51 12.93
N GLY A 114 5.48 -25.80 12.96
CA GLY A 114 5.01 -26.50 14.17
C GLY A 114 3.50 -26.66 14.29
N LEU A 115 2.72 -26.35 13.25
CA LEU A 115 1.28 -26.61 13.24
C LEU A 115 1.03 -28.14 13.19
N SER A 116 -0.08 -28.57 13.78
CA SER A 116 -0.51 -29.98 13.65
C SER A 116 -0.88 -30.31 12.19
N PRO A 117 -0.80 -31.58 11.75
CA PRO A 117 -1.14 -31.97 10.38
C PRO A 117 -2.56 -31.57 9.95
N ASN A 118 -3.51 -31.57 10.87
CA ASN A 118 -4.89 -31.19 10.58
C ASN A 118 -5.03 -29.68 10.39
N GLU A 119 -4.40 -28.88 11.24
CA GLU A 119 -4.37 -27.43 11.13
C GLU A 119 -3.62 -26.98 9.87
N ALA A 120 -2.40 -27.51 9.64
CA ALA A 120 -1.60 -27.18 8.46
C ALA A 120 -2.38 -27.48 7.17
N ARG A 121 -3.06 -28.62 7.07
CA ARG A 121 -3.89 -28.98 5.92
C ARG A 121 -5.10 -28.05 5.77
N SER A 122 -5.78 -27.72 6.86
CA SER A 122 -6.95 -26.86 6.86
C SER A 122 -6.62 -25.43 6.39
N LEU A 123 -5.43 -24.92 6.75
CA LEU A 123 -4.98 -23.59 6.45
C LEU A 123 -4.22 -23.47 5.13
N SER A 124 -3.74 -24.59 4.57
CA SER A 124 -2.87 -24.62 3.39
C SER A 124 -3.48 -24.01 2.13
N THR A 125 -4.81 -23.93 2.04
CA THR A 125 -5.54 -23.33 0.91
C THR A 125 -5.88 -21.88 1.12
N GLN A 126 -5.59 -21.26 2.27
CA GLN A 126 -5.89 -19.84 2.49
C GLN A 126 -5.08 -18.96 1.54
N ARG A 127 -5.79 -18.08 0.81
CA ARG A 127 -5.18 -17.21 -0.21
C ARG A 127 -5.65 -15.76 -0.14
N VAL A 128 -6.54 -15.41 0.79
CA VAL A 128 -7.05 -14.05 0.92
C VAL A 128 -6.64 -13.46 2.25
N PHE A 129 -5.76 -12.48 2.19
CA PHE A 129 -5.14 -11.85 3.37
C PHE A 129 -5.33 -10.33 3.34
N GLY A 130 -5.21 -9.70 4.51
CA GLY A 130 -5.31 -8.25 4.64
C GLY A 130 -4.86 -7.77 6.02
N GLY A 131 -4.99 -6.47 6.26
CA GLY A 131 -4.69 -5.88 7.57
C GLY A 131 -5.61 -6.41 8.66
N VAL A 132 -5.11 -6.50 9.88
CA VAL A 132 -5.93 -6.85 11.05
C VAL A 132 -7.15 -5.95 11.14
N ASN A 133 -8.23 -6.45 11.73
CA ASN A 133 -9.50 -5.73 11.76
C ASN A 133 -9.35 -4.34 12.40
N GLY A 134 -9.86 -3.31 11.73
CA GLY A 134 -9.70 -1.90 12.13
C GLY A 134 -8.41 -1.23 11.67
N ASN A 135 -7.48 -1.95 11.04
CA ASN A 135 -6.28 -1.38 10.41
C ASN A 135 -6.49 -1.20 8.90
N TYR A 136 -6.17 -0.01 8.39
CA TYR A 136 -6.32 0.36 6.98
C TYR A 136 -4.98 0.59 6.27
N GLY A 137 -3.87 0.69 7.00
CA GLY A 137 -2.50 0.79 6.47
C GLY A 137 -1.71 -0.50 6.68
N THR A 138 -0.56 -0.61 6.07
CA THR A 138 0.36 -1.75 6.23
C THR A 138 1.33 -1.57 7.41
N GLY A 139 1.50 -0.32 7.85
CA GLY A 139 2.44 0.06 8.92
C GLY A 139 3.91 0.14 8.50
N ILE A 140 4.23 -0.05 7.21
CA ILE A 140 5.62 0.02 6.74
C ILE A 140 6.03 1.40 6.23
N GLN A 141 5.07 2.28 5.91
CA GLN A 141 5.38 3.62 5.38
C GLN A 141 6.26 4.41 6.35
N GLU A 142 5.84 4.57 7.60
CA GLU A 142 6.62 5.27 8.62
C GLU A 142 7.98 4.63 8.87
N MET A 143 8.07 3.31 8.77
CA MET A 143 9.32 2.58 8.91
C MET A 143 10.28 2.92 7.77
N VAL A 144 9.80 2.93 6.52
CA VAL A 144 10.58 3.29 5.34
C VAL A 144 11.11 4.71 5.45
N GLU A 145 10.27 5.65 5.85
CA GLU A 145 10.63 7.07 6.02
C GLU A 145 11.57 7.30 7.21
N SER A 146 11.57 6.42 8.21
CA SER A 146 12.47 6.43 9.36
C SER A 146 13.70 5.56 9.13
N GLY A 147 14.52 5.91 8.14
CA GLY A 147 15.62 5.08 7.64
C GLY A 147 16.72 4.72 8.65
N ASP A 148 16.77 5.34 9.84
CA ASP A 148 17.64 4.96 10.95
C ASP A 148 17.09 3.84 11.83
N ARG A 149 15.81 3.50 11.68
CA ARG A 149 15.11 2.45 12.46
C ARG A 149 15.22 1.06 11.84
N TRP A 150 15.75 0.95 10.64
CA TRP A 150 15.94 -0.32 9.97
C TRP A 150 17.28 -0.36 9.23
N GLU A 151 17.89 -1.54 9.16
CA GLU A 151 19.13 -1.77 8.44
C GLU A 151 18.95 -2.76 7.29
N LYS A 152 18.04 -3.71 7.45
CA LYS A 152 17.78 -4.76 6.47
C LYS A 152 16.34 -4.68 5.98
N GLU A 153 16.15 -4.89 4.69
CA GLU A 153 14.84 -4.94 4.06
C GLU A 153 13.93 -6.04 4.67
N SER A 154 14.52 -7.12 5.21
CA SER A 154 13.78 -8.17 5.91
C SER A 154 13.00 -7.64 7.13
N GLU A 155 13.50 -6.62 7.81
CA GLU A 155 12.80 -6.01 8.95
C GLU A 155 11.48 -5.35 8.51
N ILE A 156 11.46 -4.77 7.31
CA ILE A 156 10.24 -4.19 6.72
C ILE A 156 9.28 -5.32 6.29
N ALA A 157 9.81 -6.40 5.69
CA ALA A 157 9.00 -7.54 5.28
C ALA A 157 8.33 -8.24 6.47
N ASP A 158 9.04 -8.35 7.60
CA ASP A 158 8.49 -8.93 8.84
C ASP A 158 7.31 -8.10 9.37
N VAL A 159 7.42 -6.77 9.34
CA VAL A 159 6.32 -5.88 9.71
C VAL A 159 5.12 -6.07 8.77
N TYR A 160 5.38 -6.15 7.45
CA TYR A 160 4.32 -6.38 6.47
C TYR A 160 3.62 -7.72 6.67
N LEU A 161 4.36 -8.82 6.88
CA LEU A 161 3.81 -10.16 7.14
C LEU A 161 2.91 -10.17 8.38
N ASN A 162 3.35 -9.52 9.46
CA ASN A 162 2.59 -9.45 10.70
C ASN A 162 1.35 -8.58 10.58
N ASN A 163 1.43 -7.45 9.89
CA ASN A 163 0.32 -6.51 9.79
C ASN A 163 -0.73 -6.91 8.75
N MET A 164 -0.30 -7.63 7.68
CA MET A 164 -1.14 -7.94 6.52
C MET A 164 -1.51 -9.42 6.40
N GLY A 165 -1.24 -10.22 7.43
CA GLY A 165 -1.44 -11.67 7.44
C GLY A 165 -2.79 -12.15 7.98
N ALA A 166 -3.76 -11.27 8.27
CA ALA A 166 -5.08 -11.69 8.73
C ALA A 166 -5.92 -12.28 7.59
N ILE A 167 -6.70 -13.32 7.89
CA ILE A 167 -7.48 -14.13 6.94
C ILE A 167 -8.82 -13.47 6.64
N TYR A 168 -9.20 -13.40 5.36
CA TYR A 168 -10.48 -12.83 4.91
C TYR A 168 -11.18 -13.68 3.84
N GLY A 169 -10.82 -14.95 3.72
CA GLY A 169 -11.39 -15.87 2.74
C GLY A 169 -12.73 -16.50 3.14
N SER A 170 -13.08 -16.50 4.43
CA SER A 170 -14.32 -17.07 4.93
C SER A 170 -14.92 -16.26 6.08
N SER A 171 -16.22 -16.48 6.36
CA SER A 171 -16.89 -15.85 7.50
C SER A 171 -16.47 -16.45 8.84
N GLU A 172 -16.10 -17.72 8.84
CA GLU A 172 -15.70 -18.46 10.03
C GLU A 172 -14.34 -18.02 10.57
N GLN A 173 -13.43 -17.61 9.68
CA GLN A 173 -12.06 -17.21 9.99
C GLN A 173 -11.81 -15.73 9.72
N TRP A 174 -12.87 -14.93 9.67
CA TRP A 174 -12.77 -13.51 9.32
C TRP A 174 -11.96 -12.70 10.34
N GLY A 175 -10.77 -12.26 9.92
CA GLY A 175 -9.85 -11.50 10.76
C GLY A 175 -8.96 -12.34 11.66
N ASP A 176 -9.03 -13.67 11.58
CA ASP A 176 -8.11 -14.54 12.29
C ASP A 176 -6.68 -14.36 11.77
N PHE A 177 -5.72 -14.52 12.65
CA PHE A 177 -4.30 -14.42 12.32
C PHE A 177 -3.56 -15.67 12.77
N GLU A 178 -2.82 -16.29 11.85
CA GLU A 178 -1.94 -17.40 12.13
C GLU A 178 -0.51 -17.08 11.69
N ALA A 179 0.43 -17.13 12.64
CA ALA A 179 1.82 -16.76 12.36
C ALA A 179 2.45 -17.70 11.31
N GLY A 180 3.04 -17.08 10.27
CA GLY A 180 3.68 -17.82 9.18
C GLY A 180 2.74 -18.31 8.09
N LEU A 181 1.42 -18.17 8.23
CA LEU A 181 0.46 -18.59 7.20
C LEU A 181 0.58 -17.76 5.94
N PHE A 182 0.64 -16.43 6.08
CA PHE A 182 0.81 -15.55 4.92
C PHE A 182 2.15 -15.81 4.22
N GLU A 183 3.23 -16.03 4.97
CA GLU A 183 4.54 -16.44 4.43
C GLU A 183 4.45 -17.76 3.65
N ALA A 184 3.74 -18.77 4.20
CA ALA A 184 3.52 -20.06 3.53
C ALA A 184 2.73 -19.89 2.22
N ALA A 185 1.71 -19.00 2.20
CA ALA A 185 0.93 -18.72 1.01
C ALA A 185 1.74 -18.02 -0.08
N LEU A 186 2.72 -17.17 0.30
CA LEU A 186 3.58 -16.43 -0.64
C LEU A 186 4.68 -17.28 -1.29
N GLN A 187 4.91 -18.55 -0.87
CA GLN A 187 5.87 -19.43 -1.51
C GLN A 187 5.57 -19.58 -3.01
N ASN A 188 6.61 -19.55 -3.83
CA ASN A 188 6.55 -19.71 -5.29
C ASN A 188 5.77 -18.60 -6.04
N VAL A 189 5.61 -17.41 -5.46
CA VAL A 189 5.05 -16.26 -6.18
C VAL A 189 6.07 -15.74 -7.19
N ASP A 190 5.69 -15.74 -8.47
CA ASP A 190 6.53 -15.27 -9.58
C ASP A 190 6.28 -13.80 -9.92
N ALA A 191 5.05 -13.32 -9.70
CA ALA A 191 4.66 -11.96 -10.05
C ALA A 191 3.71 -11.32 -9.03
N VAL A 192 3.81 -9.99 -8.92
CA VAL A 192 2.90 -9.15 -8.14
C VAL A 192 2.15 -8.21 -9.07
N VAL A 193 0.83 -8.15 -8.94
CA VAL A 193 -0.05 -7.39 -9.83
C VAL A 193 -0.92 -6.44 -9.02
N GLN A 194 -1.06 -5.20 -9.51
CA GLN A 194 -2.04 -4.24 -9.00
C GLN A 194 -2.83 -3.61 -10.14
N PRO A 195 -4.16 -3.49 -10.03
CA PRO A 195 -4.95 -2.76 -11.01
C PRO A 195 -4.70 -1.25 -10.93
N ARG A 196 -4.68 -0.59 -12.09
CA ARG A 196 -4.64 0.87 -12.25
C ARG A 196 -5.79 1.32 -13.12
N GLN A 197 -6.75 2.04 -12.56
CA GLN A 197 -7.96 2.48 -13.27
C GLN A 197 -8.07 4.01 -13.39
N SER A 198 -7.31 4.77 -12.60
CA SER A 198 -7.38 6.23 -12.57
C SER A 198 -6.22 6.90 -13.33
N ASN A 199 -6.48 8.09 -13.90
CA ASN A 199 -5.47 8.97 -14.43
C ASN A 199 -4.98 10.01 -13.40
N SER A 200 -5.69 10.14 -12.26
CA SER A 200 -5.36 11.11 -11.20
C SER A 200 -4.22 10.65 -10.28
N TRP A 201 -3.84 9.38 -10.35
CA TRP A 201 -2.72 8.84 -9.60
C TRP A 201 -1.92 7.83 -10.44
N GLY A 202 -0.67 7.69 -10.10
CA GLY A 202 0.26 6.72 -10.66
C GLY A 202 1.20 6.15 -9.60
N PRO A 203 2.14 5.28 -9.97
CA PRO A 203 3.01 4.63 -9.01
C PRO A 203 3.85 5.58 -8.15
N LEU A 204 4.18 6.78 -8.64
CA LEU A 204 4.97 7.76 -7.88
C LEU A 204 4.13 8.81 -7.16
N SER A 205 2.92 9.11 -7.64
CA SER A 205 2.09 10.20 -7.10
C SER A 205 1.21 9.79 -5.92
N LEU A 206 1.22 8.52 -5.51
CA LEU A 206 0.47 8.02 -4.37
C LEU A 206 1.32 7.03 -3.57
N ASP A 207 1.64 7.39 -2.33
CA ASP A 207 2.46 6.61 -1.38
C ASP A 207 1.91 5.21 -1.10
N HIS A 208 0.59 5.07 -0.97
CA HIS A 208 -0.05 3.78 -0.75
C HIS A 208 0.27 2.73 -1.83
N ILE A 209 0.71 3.13 -3.03
CA ILE A 209 1.05 2.15 -4.07
C ILE A 209 2.36 1.44 -3.74
N TYR A 210 3.41 2.18 -3.34
CA TYR A 210 4.63 1.51 -2.89
C TYR A 210 4.42 0.81 -1.54
N GLU A 211 3.57 1.37 -0.68
CA GLU A 211 3.24 0.78 0.61
C GLU A 211 2.60 -0.61 0.45
N PHE A 212 1.53 -0.73 -0.34
CA PHE A 212 0.79 -2.00 -0.50
C PHE A 212 1.44 -2.93 -1.53
N MET A 213 1.51 -2.51 -2.79
CA MET A 213 2.08 -3.33 -3.87
C MET A 213 3.59 -3.51 -3.70
N GLY A 214 4.29 -2.44 -3.37
CA GLY A 214 5.73 -2.48 -3.12
C GLY A 214 6.05 -3.34 -1.91
N GLY A 215 5.36 -3.15 -0.78
CA GLY A 215 5.52 -3.97 0.42
C GLY A 215 5.27 -5.45 0.17
N LEU A 216 4.24 -5.79 -0.61
CA LEU A 216 3.99 -7.16 -1.06
C LEU A 216 5.15 -7.68 -1.93
N THR A 217 5.67 -6.87 -2.85
CA THR A 217 6.80 -7.24 -3.72
C THR A 217 8.07 -7.51 -2.91
N LEU A 218 8.40 -6.63 -1.95
CA LEU A 218 9.50 -6.80 -1.00
C LEU A 218 9.35 -8.11 -0.21
N THR A 219 8.15 -8.34 0.33
CA THR A 219 7.84 -9.51 1.15
C THR A 219 7.98 -10.81 0.35
N VAL A 220 7.46 -10.85 -0.88
CA VAL A 220 7.66 -11.98 -1.79
C VAL A 220 9.16 -12.23 -2.04
N ARG A 221 9.95 -11.17 -2.30
CA ARG A 221 11.39 -11.30 -2.47
C ARG A 221 12.08 -11.91 -1.26
N GLN A 222 11.70 -11.51 -0.06
CA GLN A 222 12.27 -12.06 1.18
C GLN A 222 11.85 -13.51 1.43
N VAL A 223 10.60 -13.85 1.16
CA VAL A 223 10.06 -15.21 1.34
C VAL A 223 10.62 -16.20 0.32
N THR A 224 10.70 -15.81 -0.95
CA THR A 224 11.09 -16.71 -2.04
C THR A 224 12.58 -16.66 -2.37
N GLY A 225 13.31 -15.65 -1.91
CA GLY A 225 14.69 -15.36 -2.31
C GLY A 225 14.84 -14.88 -3.76
N LYS A 226 13.73 -14.58 -4.45
CA LYS A 226 13.70 -14.11 -5.84
C LYS A 226 12.92 -12.81 -5.93
N ASP A 227 13.43 -11.86 -6.72
CA ASP A 227 12.72 -10.62 -6.99
C ASP A 227 11.56 -10.88 -7.97
N PRO A 228 10.28 -10.82 -7.54
CA PRO A 228 9.15 -11.15 -8.41
C PRO A 228 8.98 -10.10 -9.49
N ASP A 229 8.42 -10.46 -10.63
CA ASP A 229 7.99 -9.50 -11.63
C ASP A 229 6.86 -8.62 -11.09
N GLY A 230 6.87 -7.34 -11.40
CA GLY A 230 5.82 -6.39 -10.97
C GLY A 230 5.05 -5.83 -12.16
N TYR A 231 3.72 -5.89 -12.10
CA TYR A 231 2.86 -5.43 -13.19
C TYR A 231 1.68 -4.59 -12.70
N PHE A 232 1.33 -3.57 -13.46
CA PHE A 232 0.06 -2.87 -13.35
C PHE A 232 -0.89 -3.36 -14.44
N ASN A 233 -2.09 -3.78 -14.05
CA ASN A 233 -3.20 -3.95 -14.98
C ASN A 233 -3.77 -2.57 -15.28
N ASP A 234 -3.39 -2.00 -16.42
CA ASP A 234 -3.84 -0.68 -16.85
C ASP A 234 -5.25 -0.76 -17.45
N LEU A 235 -6.22 -0.47 -16.58
CA LEU A 235 -7.65 -0.48 -16.87
C LEU A 235 -8.21 0.91 -17.15
N ARG A 236 -7.36 1.95 -17.24
CA ARG A 236 -7.78 3.34 -17.48
C ARG A 236 -8.53 3.55 -18.79
N ASN A 237 -8.27 2.70 -19.77
CA ASN A 237 -9.02 2.67 -21.02
C ASN A 237 -9.68 1.31 -21.20
N HIS A 238 -10.99 1.24 -20.95
CA HIS A 238 -11.78 0.01 -21.04
C HIS A 238 -11.74 -0.68 -22.42
N HIS A 239 -11.45 0.05 -23.49
CA HIS A 239 -11.31 -0.48 -24.84
C HIS A 239 -9.90 -0.95 -25.18
N ARG A 240 -8.91 -0.63 -24.36
CA ARG A 240 -7.48 -0.94 -24.56
C ARG A 240 -6.80 -1.27 -23.24
N THR A 241 -7.31 -2.25 -22.55
CA THR A 241 -6.66 -2.78 -21.34
C THR A 241 -5.30 -3.39 -21.70
N ARG A 242 -4.32 -3.21 -20.83
CA ARG A 242 -2.98 -3.76 -21.04
C ARG A 242 -2.32 -4.06 -19.70
N VAL A 243 -1.38 -4.98 -19.70
CA VAL A 243 -0.44 -5.19 -18.60
C VAL A 243 0.78 -4.30 -18.86
N GLN A 244 1.18 -3.52 -17.87
CA GLN A 244 2.33 -2.64 -17.92
C GLN A 244 3.33 -3.05 -16.84
N GLU A 245 4.59 -3.27 -17.22
CA GLU A 245 5.66 -3.55 -16.27
C GLU A 245 5.84 -2.39 -15.28
N MET A 246 6.08 -2.69 -14.01
CA MET A 246 6.22 -1.71 -12.93
C MET A 246 7.32 -0.68 -13.22
N LYS A 247 8.51 -1.12 -13.61
CA LYS A 247 9.62 -0.21 -13.96
C LYS A 247 9.23 0.74 -15.10
N GLN A 248 8.55 0.23 -16.11
CA GLN A 248 8.06 1.05 -17.22
C GLN A 248 7.03 2.09 -16.75
N ALA A 249 6.10 1.68 -15.87
CA ALA A 249 5.08 2.58 -15.35
C ALA A 249 5.70 3.73 -14.55
N ILE A 250 6.63 3.41 -13.65
CA ILE A 250 7.39 4.39 -12.86
C ILE A 250 8.17 5.36 -13.77
N GLY A 251 8.94 4.83 -14.72
CA GLY A 251 9.72 5.66 -15.63
C GLY A 251 8.87 6.54 -16.55
N VAL A 252 7.69 6.08 -16.97
CA VAL A 252 6.75 6.92 -17.74
C VAL A 252 6.20 8.04 -16.86
N GLU A 253 5.79 7.76 -15.64
CA GLU A 253 5.28 8.78 -14.73
C GLU A 253 6.35 9.82 -14.39
N ALA A 254 7.55 9.41 -14.01
CA ALA A 254 8.64 10.34 -13.74
C ALA A 254 8.90 11.30 -14.92
N ARG A 255 9.00 10.76 -16.14
CA ARG A 255 9.23 11.57 -17.35
C ARG A 255 8.05 12.44 -17.76
N THR A 256 6.85 12.13 -17.35
CA THR A 256 5.65 12.93 -17.68
C THR A 256 5.27 13.92 -16.58
N THR A 257 5.84 13.79 -15.39
CA THR A 257 5.59 14.63 -14.22
C THR A 257 6.87 15.31 -13.71
N ILE A 258 7.54 14.74 -12.71
CA ILE A 258 8.65 15.37 -11.98
C ILE A 258 9.89 15.67 -12.81
N LEU A 259 10.06 15.08 -13.98
CA LEU A 259 11.17 15.34 -14.90
C LEU A 259 10.74 16.13 -16.14
N ASN A 260 9.43 16.44 -16.29
CA ASN A 260 8.89 17.17 -17.44
C ASN A 260 8.90 18.68 -17.19
N PRO A 261 9.71 19.46 -17.92
CA PRO A 261 9.78 20.90 -17.71
C PRO A 261 8.44 21.61 -17.88
N THR A 262 7.59 21.15 -18.81
CA THR A 262 6.27 21.76 -19.05
C THR A 262 5.35 21.48 -17.86
N TYR A 263 5.31 20.25 -17.36
CA TYR A 263 4.54 19.90 -16.17
C TYR A 263 5.00 20.71 -14.95
N ILE A 264 6.31 20.76 -14.69
CA ILE A 264 6.88 21.50 -13.56
C ILE A 264 6.50 22.98 -13.65
N LYS A 265 6.67 23.62 -14.80
CA LYS A 265 6.28 25.03 -15.01
C LYS A 265 4.79 25.31 -14.79
N GLU A 266 3.92 24.36 -15.08
CA GLU A 266 2.48 24.52 -14.80
C GLU A 266 2.18 24.32 -13.31
N VAL A 267 2.71 23.24 -12.72
CA VAL A 267 2.47 22.89 -11.31
C VAL A 267 3.04 23.95 -10.36
N THR A 268 4.20 24.53 -10.65
CA THR A 268 4.80 25.58 -9.82
C THR A 268 3.95 26.85 -9.71
N LYS A 269 2.94 27.04 -10.55
CA LYS A 269 1.97 28.13 -10.39
C LYS A 269 0.98 27.94 -9.24
N GLU A 270 0.86 26.71 -8.71
CA GLU A 270 -0.09 26.35 -7.65
C GLU A 270 0.47 26.57 -6.23
N GLY A 271 1.71 27.02 -6.10
CA GLY A 271 2.29 27.44 -4.82
C GLY A 271 2.64 26.29 -3.88
N GLN A 272 2.32 26.44 -2.58
CA GLN A 272 2.75 25.53 -1.50
C GLN A 272 2.30 24.06 -1.71
N GLY A 273 1.08 23.86 -2.17
CA GLY A 273 0.54 22.51 -2.44
C GLY A 273 1.36 21.75 -3.48
N ALA A 274 1.76 22.46 -4.54
CA ALA A 274 2.59 21.90 -5.59
C ALA A 274 4.02 21.56 -5.08
N ALA A 275 4.60 22.42 -4.26
CA ALA A 275 5.91 22.16 -3.67
C ALA A 275 5.88 20.86 -2.82
N SER A 276 4.83 20.68 -2.00
CA SER A 276 4.64 19.47 -1.20
C SER A 276 4.45 18.24 -2.09
N ALA A 277 3.62 18.32 -3.14
CA ALA A 277 3.35 17.19 -4.04
C ALA A 277 4.61 16.74 -4.83
N LEU A 278 5.46 17.69 -5.26
CA LEU A 278 6.73 17.37 -5.91
C LEU A 278 7.69 16.64 -4.95
N ALA A 279 7.79 17.10 -3.70
CA ALA A 279 8.63 16.46 -2.68
C ALA A 279 8.10 15.05 -2.34
N GLU A 280 6.79 14.89 -2.20
CA GLU A 280 6.13 13.61 -1.97
C GLU A 280 6.42 12.62 -3.10
N THR A 281 6.33 13.03 -4.36
CA THR A 281 6.63 12.18 -5.51
C THR A 281 8.09 11.70 -5.51
N ILE A 282 9.04 12.55 -5.09
CA ILE A 282 10.45 12.18 -4.96
C ILE A 282 10.65 11.24 -3.76
N ARG A 283 9.95 11.47 -2.64
CA ARG A 283 9.94 10.57 -1.48
C ARG A 283 9.38 9.19 -1.86
N ASN A 284 8.30 9.14 -2.63
CA ASN A 284 7.73 7.88 -3.12
C ASN A 284 8.69 7.13 -4.06
N THR A 285 9.55 7.85 -4.80
CA THR A 285 10.63 7.24 -5.59
C THR A 285 11.64 6.51 -4.68
N TYR A 286 11.98 7.07 -3.52
CA TYR A 286 12.79 6.39 -2.51
C TYR A 286 12.04 5.16 -1.95
N GLY A 287 10.75 5.30 -1.62
CA GLY A 287 9.92 4.18 -1.19
C GLY A 287 9.98 3.00 -2.18
N TRP A 288 9.84 3.27 -3.46
CA TRP A 288 9.99 2.25 -4.51
C TRP A 288 11.40 1.68 -4.59
N ASN A 289 12.45 2.48 -4.37
CA ASN A 289 13.82 2.00 -4.36
C ASN A 289 14.06 0.98 -3.22
N VAL A 290 13.42 1.18 -2.06
CA VAL A 290 13.43 0.22 -0.95
C VAL A 290 12.66 -1.04 -1.32
N MET A 291 11.44 -0.89 -1.84
CA MET A 291 10.54 -2.03 -2.09
C MET A 291 10.97 -2.88 -3.27
N LYS A 292 11.39 -2.25 -4.36
CA LYS A 292 11.81 -2.93 -5.59
C LYS A 292 13.00 -2.21 -6.23
N PRO A 293 14.22 -2.46 -5.75
CA PRO A 293 15.44 -1.79 -6.25
C PRO A 293 15.61 -1.89 -7.77
N SER A 294 15.18 -3.01 -8.38
CA SER A 294 15.27 -3.22 -9.83
C SER A 294 14.36 -2.30 -10.66
N ALA A 295 13.37 -1.65 -10.03
CA ALA A 295 12.46 -0.72 -10.71
C ALA A 295 13.01 0.71 -10.78
N ILE A 296 13.99 1.05 -9.94
CA ILE A 296 14.59 2.39 -9.86
C ILE A 296 16.07 2.28 -10.25
N ASP A 297 16.45 2.93 -11.34
CA ASP A 297 17.83 2.93 -11.79
C ASP A 297 18.57 4.23 -11.36
N LYS A 298 19.89 4.19 -11.53
CA LYS A 298 20.75 5.33 -11.22
C LYS A 298 20.38 6.56 -12.05
N GLU A 299 20.02 6.36 -13.31
CA GLU A 299 19.67 7.41 -14.25
C GLU A 299 18.47 8.22 -13.75
N LEU A 300 17.47 7.59 -13.13
CA LEU A 300 16.33 8.31 -12.56
C LEU A 300 16.77 9.28 -11.45
N TRP A 301 17.66 8.85 -10.56
CA TRP A 301 18.19 9.71 -9.50
C TRP A 301 19.09 10.82 -10.04
N ASP A 302 19.93 10.53 -11.06
CA ASP A 302 20.73 11.54 -11.74
C ASP A 302 19.84 12.61 -12.43
N ASP A 303 18.71 12.21 -13.03
CA ASP A 303 17.76 13.12 -13.65
C ASP A 303 17.02 13.98 -12.59
N ILE A 304 16.68 13.40 -11.43
CA ILE A 304 16.12 14.15 -10.30
C ILE A 304 17.14 15.16 -9.78
N TYR A 305 18.40 14.76 -9.61
CA TYR A 305 19.49 15.67 -9.22
C TYR A 305 19.63 16.83 -10.21
N ASN A 306 19.71 16.54 -11.50
CA ASN A 306 19.86 17.54 -12.54
C ASN A 306 18.68 18.53 -12.57
N THR A 307 17.47 18.04 -12.30
CA THR A 307 16.26 18.86 -12.32
C THR A 307 16.12 19.70 -11.04
N TYR A 308 16.27 19.11 -9.85
CA TYR A 308 15.88 19.74 -8.58
C TYR A 308 17.04 20.39 -7.82
N ILE A 309 18.28 19.93 -8.03
CA ILE A 309 19.44 20.44 -7.32
C ILE A 309 20.26 21.39 -8.24
N LYS A 310 20.51 20.93 -9.47
CA LYS A 310 21.33 21.67 -10.43
C LYS A 310 20.52 22.68 -11.24
N ASP A 311 19.21 22.44 -11.39
CA ASP A 311 18.30 23.22 -12.23
C ASP A 311 18.82 23.41 -13.67
N ASP A 312 19.29 22.31 -14.29
CA ASP A 312 19.95 22.33 -15.60
C ASP A 312 19.04 22.82 -16.76
N LYS A 313 17.72 22.91 -16.49
CA LYS A 313 16.70 23.38 -17.43
C LYS A 313 16.22 24.82 -17.14
N ASP A 314 16.86 25.48 -16.18
CA ASP A 314 16.53 26.87 -15.79
C ASP A 314 15.02 27.05 -15.48
N LEU A 315 14.50 26.21 -14.59
CA LEU A 315 13.10 26.19 -14.18
C LEU A 315 12.82 27.10 -12.98
N GLY A 316 13.85 27.65 -12.33
CA GLY A 316 13.75 28.45 -11.11
C GLY A 316 13.31 27.60 -9.90
N ILE A 317 13.74 26.35 -9.85
CA ILE A 317 13.30 25.35 -8.85
C ILE A 317 13.59 25.83 -7.43
N ARG A 318 14.81 26.27 -7.16
CA ARG A 318 15.20 26.72 -5.83
C ARG A 318 14.33 27.89 -5.36
N ASP A 319 14.22 28.93 -6.18
CA ASP A 319 13.43 30.11 -5.87
C ASP A 319 11.95 29.75 -5.61
N PHE A 320 11.40 28.82 -6.39
CA PHE A 320 10.05 28.34 -6.21
C PHE A 320 9.85 27.69 -4.83
N PHE A 321 10.72 26.79 -4.42
CA PHE A 321 10.62 26.12 -3.12
C PHE A 321 10.84 27.09 -1.97
N GLU A 322 11.86 27.95 -2.06
CA GLU A 322 12.18 28.95 -1.02
C GLU A 322 10.99 29.91 -0.77
N GLN A 323 10.27 30.29 -1.84
CA GLN A 323 9.13 31.21 -1.74
C GLN A 323 7.85 30.53 -1.23
N ASN A 324 7.64 29.24 -1.52
CA ASN A 324 6.39 28.55 -1.30
C ASN A 324 6.44 27.52 -0.17
N ASN A 325 7.48 26.70 -0.13
CA ASN A 325 7.66 25.66 0.91
C ASN A 325 9.14 25.23 1.02
N PRO A 326 9.98 25.95 1.74
CA PRO A 326 11.39 25.58 1.94
C PRO A 326 11.58 24.19 2.56
N ALA A 327 10.64 23.78 3.44
CA ALA A 327 10.70 22.46 4.06
C ALA A 327 10.58 21.31 3.03
N ALA A 328 9.86 21.54 1.94
CA ALA A 328 9.77 20.55 0.85
C ALA A 328 11.11 20.37 0.12
N LEU A 329 11.91 21.43 -0.06
CA LEU A 329 13.25 21.31 -0.64
C LEU A 329 14.21 20.61 0.33
N GLN A 330 14.09 20.90 1.64
CA GLN A 330 14.84 20.18 2.66
C GLN A 330 14.50 18.69 2.67
N GLU A 331 13.26 18.31 2.46
CA GLU A 331 12.84 16.91 2.35
C GLU A 331 13.42 16.26 1.09
N ILE A 332 13.35 16.89 -0.07
CA ILE A 332 13.95 16.38 -1.32
C ILE A 332 15.44 16.09 -1.13
N THR A 333 16.18 17.04 -0.60
CA THR A 333 17.63 16.89 -0.39
C THR A 333 17.94 15.82 0.66
N ALA A 334 17.16 15.72 1.74
CA ALA A 334 17.30 14.68 2.76
C ALA A 334 17.01 13.28 2.18
N VAL A 335 15.93 13.11 1.41
CA VAL A 335 15.58 11.85 0.74
C VAL A 335 16.69 11.40 -0.21
N MET A 336 17.26 12.31 -1.00
CA MET A 336 18.38 12.00 -1.91
C MET A 336 19.62 11.57 -1.12
N MET A 337 19.95 12.25 -0.03
CA MET A 337 21.09 11.87 0.82
C MET A 337 20.86 10.53 1.54
N GLU A 338 19.60 10.22 1.95
CA GLU A 338 19.27 8.93 2.52
C GLU A 338 19.38 7.80 1.49
N THR A 339 18.95 8.03 0.25
CA THR A 339 19.12 7.09 -0.86
C THR A 339 20.60 6.74 -1.09
N ILE A 340 21.47 7.75 -1.01
CA ILE A 340 22.92 7.55 -1.10
C ILE A 340 23.45 6.80 0.12
N ARG A 341 23.05 7.20 1.33
CA ARG A 341 23.50 6.59 2.59
C ARG A 341 23.15 5.10 2.67
N LYS A 342 21.96 4.74 2.18
CA LYS A 342 21.49 3.35 2.08
C LYS A 342 22.16 2.56 0.94
N GLY A 343 23.01 3.19 0.11
CA GLY A 343 23.69 2.54 -1.00
C GLY A 343 22.81 2.27 -2.22
N MET A 344 21.63 2.89 -2.29
CA MET A 344 20.67 2.68 -3.37
C MET A 344 20.97 3.55 -4.60
N TRP A 345 21.68 4.64 -4.42
CA TRP A 345 22.16 5.52 -5.48
C TRP A 345 23.66 5.80 -5.32
N ASN A 346 24.46 5.43 -6.32
CA ASN A 346 25.88 5.72 -6.36
C ASN A 346 26.14 7.10 -6.98
N ALA A 347 25.86 8.16 -6.19
CA ALA A 347 26.13 9.55 -6.56
C ALA A 347 27.63 9.86 -6.54
N SER A 348 28.06 10.77 -7.43
CA SER A 348 29.46 11.24 -7.41
C SER A 348 29.75 12.04 -6.14
N PRO A 349 31.04 12.19 -5.74
CA PRO A 349 31.41 13.05 -4.61
C PRO A 349 30.88 14.48 -4.76
N GLU A 350 30.90 15.02 -5.98
CA GLU A 350 30.42 16.36 -6.31
C GLU A 350 28.90 16.48 -6.12
N GLN A 351 28.15 15.47 -6.54
CA GLN A 351 26.70 15.41 -6.34
C GLN A 351 26.37 15.36 -4.84
N ARG A 352 27.01 14.47 -4.08
CA ARG A 352 26.78 14.34 -2.63
C ARG A 352 27.03 15.65 -1.90
N LYS A 353 28.17 16.29 -2.21
CA LYS A 353 28.57 17.57 -1.63
C LYS A 353 27.53 18.66 -1.96
N ALA A 354 27.13 18.78 -3.23
CA ALA A 354 26.16 19.80 -3.66
C ALA A 354 24.79 19.64 -2.97
N ILE A 355 24.30 18.39 -2.82
CA ILE A 355 23.04 18.11 -2.13
C ILE A 355 23.16 18.45 -0.63
N ALA A 356 24.27 18.04 0.00
CA ALA A 356 24.47 18.27 1.44
C ALA A 356 24.62 19.76 1.77
N GLU A 357 25.36 20.51 0.95
CA GLU A 357 25.54 21.96 1.10
C GLU A 357 24.20 22.68 0.93
N LEU A 358 23.42 22.37 -0.12
CA LEU A 358 22.08 22.94 -0.32
C LEU A 358 21.16 22.63 0.86
N HIS A 359 21.15 21.37 1.34
CA HIS A 359 20.36 20.98 2.51
C HIS A 359 20.67 21.81 3.74
N ALA A 360 21.97 22.00 4.03
CA ALA A 360 22.41 22.77 5.18
C ALA A 360 22.09 24.26 5.02
N GLU A 361 22.27 24.84 3.84
CA GLU A 361 21.91 26.23 3.52
C GLU A 361 20.42 26.51 3.75
N GLU A 362 19.53 25.61 3.25
CA GLU A 362 18.09 25.73 3.39
C GLU A 362 17.67 25.67 4.87
N ILE A 363 18.28 24.78 5.66
CA ILE A 363 18.04 24.68 7.10
C ILE A 363 18.56 25.91 7.86
N GLU A 364 19.72 26.44 7.49
CA GLU A 364 20.28 27.63 8.11
C GLU A 364 19.41 28.86 7.82
N LYS A 365 18.92 29.00 6.60
CA LYS A 365 18.13 30.14 6.13
C LYS A 365 16.69 30.15 6.65
N PHE A 366 16.03 29.02 6.66
CA PHE A 366 14.59 28.91 6.94
C PHE A 366 14.24 28.17 8.24
N GLY A 367 15.24 27.60 8.90
CA GLY A 367 15.05 26.66 10.01
C GLY A 367 14.71 25.25 9.52
N ALA A 368 14.84 24.26 10.40
CA ALA A 368 14.56 22.87 10.04
C ALA A 368 13.06 22.62 9.93
N GLY A 369 12.59 22.20 8.77
CA GLY A 369 11.27 21.65 8.56
C GLY A 369 11.28 20.16 8.90
N CYS A 370 10.82 19.83 10.13
CA CYS A 370 10.96 18.47 10.63
C CYS A 370 9.97 17.51 9.99
N SER A 371 10.39 16.83 8.91
CA SER A 371 9.88 15.53 8.50
C SER A 371 10.76 14.42 9.12
N GLY A 372 10.32 13.17 9.05
CA GLY A 372 11.10 12.01 9.53
C GLY A 372 12.53 11.96 9.00
N PHE A 373 12.74 12.36 7.75
CA PHE A 373 14.08 12.42 7.14
C PHE A 373 14.93 13.57 7.72
N VAL A 374 14.38 14.77 7.86
CA VAL A 374 15.17 15.98 8.18
C VAL A 374 15.61 15.99 9.64
N CYS A 375 14.72 15.72 10.58
CA CYS A 375 14.98 15.93 12.01
C CYS A 375 15.25 14.64 12.80
N ASP A 376 14.56 13.55 12.49
CA ASP A 376 14.53 12.38 13.37
C ASP A 376 15.56 11.31 12.98
N ASN A 377 16.00 11.27 11.72
CA ASN A 377 17.02 10.34 11.26
C ASN A 377 18.44 10.78 11.67
N ALA A 378 18.90 10.29 12.83
CA ALA A 378 20.22 10.63 13.37
C ALA A 378 21.35 10.20 12.45
N LYS A 379 21.27 9.00 11.86
CA LYS A 379 22.31 8.47 10.96
C LYS A 379 22.43 9.31 9.69
N LEU A 380 21.31 9.78 9.15
CA LEU A 380 21.30 10.67 8.00
C LEU A 380 21.92 12.03 8.32
N ARG A 381 21.57 12.64 9.46
CA ARG A 381 22.18 13.91 9.89
C ARG A 381 23.68 13.82 10.03
N ASP A 382 24.18 12.73 10.62
CA ASP A 382 25.62 12.48 10.75
C ASP A 382 26.29 12.25 9.40
N PHE A 383 25.57 11.63 8.45
CA PHE A 383 26.06 11.43 7.10
C PHE A 383 26.15 12.77 6.34
N ILE A 384 25.10 13.60 6.38
CA ILE A 384 25.10 14.94 5.77
C ILE A 384 26.19 15.82 6.37
N ALA A 385 26.34 15.80 7.70
CA ALA A 385 27.36 16.61 8.40
C ALA A 385 28.80 16.31 7.94
N LYS A 386 29.07 15.10 7.48
CA LYS A 386 30.43 14.74 6.96
C LYS A 386 30.71 15.28 5.55
N GLU A 387 29.67 15.59 4.79
CA GLU A 387 29.76 16.06 3.40
C GLU A 387 29.82 17.60 3.30
N ILE A 388 29.49 18.33 4.38
CA ILE A 388 29.50 19.80 4.43
C ILE A 388 30.74 20.36 5.15
N PRO A 389 31.17 21.62 4.85
CA PRO A 389 32.30 22.27 5.50
C PRO A 389 32.14 22.37 7.03
N ALA A 390 33.22 22.27 7.79
CA ALA A 390 33.20 22.29 9.25
C ALA A 390 32.50 23.53 9.85
N GLU A 391 32.58 24.66 9.16
CA GLU A 391 31.94 25.91 9.59
C GLU A 391 30.40 25.79 9.54
N GLN A 392 29.86 25.16 8.50
CA GLN A 392 28.44 24.92 8.35
C GLN A 392 27.91 23.84 9.31
N GLN A 393 28.75 22.84 9.67
CA GLN A 393 28.31 21.74 10.54
C GLN A 393 27.72 22.22 11.86
N GLN A 394 28.34 23.23 12.49
CA GLN A 394 27.86 23.76 13.76
C GLN A 394 26.51 24.47 13.63
N ASN A 395 26.32 25.24 12.56
CA ASN A 395 25.07 25.96 12.29
C ASN A 395 23.95 24.99 12.00
N TYR A 396 24.20 24.01 11.12
CA TYR A 396 23.28 22.92 10.78
C TYR A 396 22.81 22.16 12.02
N GLN A 397 23.74 21.71 12.87
CA GLN A 397 23.38 20.99 14.10
C GLN A 397 22.60 21.84 15.08
N LYS A 398 22.96 23.11 15.27
CA LYS A 398 22.24 24.05 16.15
C LYS A 398 20.82 24.31 15.66
N ALA A 399 20.64 24.48 14.34
CA ALA A 399 19.32 24.73 13.76
C ALA A 399 18.36 23.54 13.99
N ILE A 400 18.82 22.32 13.75
CA ILE A 400 18.04 21.10 14.01
C ILE A 400 17.75 20.94 15.49
N GLN A 401 18.75 21.13 16.37
CA GLN A 401 18.58 20.96 17.80
C GLN A 401 17.61 21.97 18.39
N LYS A 402 17.57 23.20 17.87
CA LYS A 402 16.60 24.22 18.27
C LYS A 402 15.16 23.74 18.05
N VAL A 403 14.84 23.18 16.89
CA VAL A 403 13.47 22.72 16.59
C VAL A 403 13.12 21.47 17.39
N ARG A 404 14.06 20.52 17.55
CA ARG A 404 13.86 19.33 18.40
C ARG A 404 13.64 19.67 19.87
N ASN A 405 14.32 20.67 20.39
CA ASN A 405 14.11 21.15 21.76
C ASN A 405 12.73 21.79 21.93
N LEU A 406 12.28 22.59 20.96
CA LEU A 406 10.93 23.18 20.98
C LEU A 406 9.84 22.10 20.98
N SER A 407 9.99 21.08 20.17
CA SER A 407 9.02 19.94 20.14
C SER A 407 9.04 19.16 21.45
N SER A 408 10.21 19.01 22.10
CA SER A 408 10.32 18.34 23.41
C SER A 408 9.76 19.16 24.57
N GLU A 409 9.81 20.48 24.50
CA GLU A 409 9.16 21.37 25.48
C GLU A 409 7.64 21.37 25.33
N GLN A 410 7.13 21.41 24.10
CA GLN A 410 5.69 21.28 23.83
C GLN A 410 5.14 19.93 24.27
N SER A 411 5.92 18.84 24.16
CA SER A 411 5.51 17.52 24.62
C SER A 411 5.47 17.38 26.14
N LYS A 412 6.18 18.21 26.89
CA LYS A 412 6.12 18.22 28.37
C LYS A 412 4.81 18.77 28.90
N ASP A 413 4.16 19.66 28.16
CA ASP A 413 2.84 20.22 28.49
C ASP A 413 1.69 19.40 27.87
N ALA A 414 1.98 18.43 27.03
CA ALA A 414 0.98 17.53 26.48
C ALA A 414 0.48 16.58 27.56
N GLN A 415 -0.82 16.58 27.82
CA GLN A 415 -1.45 15.56 28.67
C GLN A 415 -1.27 14.19 28.03
N LEU A 416 -0.52 13.32 28.71
CA LEU A 416 -0.44 11.91 28.37
C LEU A 416 -1.84 11.31 28.51
N LEU A 417 -2.50 11.05 27.38
CA LEU A 417 -3.70 10.23 27.37
C LEU A 417 -3.26 8.82 27.80
N LYS A 418 -3.56 8.45 29.05
CA LYS A 418 -3.43 7.07 29.49
C LYS A 418 -4.46 6.24 28.73
N LYS A 419 -3.99 5.18 28.06
CA LYS A 419 -4.88 4.16 27.52
C LYS A 419 -5.65 3.57 28.70
N GLU A 420 -6.93 3.90 28.80
CA GLU A 420 -7.82 3.26 29.74
C GLU A 420 -8.17 1.89 29.17
N GLU A 421 -7.71 0.81 29.80
CA GLU A 421 -8.17 -0.52 29.46
C GLU A 421 -9.58 -0.64 29.99
N LEU A 422 -10.56 -0.61 29.10
CA LEU A 422 -11.94 -0.94 29.41
C LEU A 422 -11.97 -2.41 29.87
N ASN A 423 -12.12 -2.61 31.16
CA ASN A 423 -12.39 -3.94 31.72
C ASN A 423 -13.70 -4.45 31.12
N ALA A 424 -13.74 -5.72 30.73
CA ALA A 424 -14.93 -6.34 30.16
C ALA A 424 -16.18 -6.22 31.07
N ASP A 425 -16.00 -5.91 32.35
CA ASP A 425 -17.07 -5.69 33.32
C ASP A 425 -17.72 -4.31 33.22
N ASP A 426 -17.11 -3.31 32.59
CA ASP A 426 -17.67 -1.96 32.40
C ASP A 426 -18.64 -1.87 31.21
N THR A 427 -18.73 -2.91 30.38
CA THR A 427 -19.72 -2.94 29.29
C THR A 427 -21.17 -3.19 29.77
N SER A 428 -21.38 -3.44 31.06
CA SER A 428 -22.75 -3.58 31.65
C SER A 428 -23.50 -2.26 31.81
N ALA A 429 -22.85 -1.11 31.65
CA ALA A 429 -23.45 0.22 31.83
C ALA A 429 -23.97 0.87 30.54
N ILE A 430 -23.94 0.20 29.40
CA ILE A 430 -24.74 0.61 28.24
C ILE A 430 -26.15 0.14 28.50
N GLU A 431 -26.96 0.93 29.22
CA GLU A 431 -28.39 0.72 29.33
C GLU A 431 -28.99 0.55 27.93
N ARG A 432 -29.36 -0.67 27.61
CA ARG A 432 -30.20 -0.91 26.42
C ARG A 432 -31.43 -0.03 26.58
N PRO A 433 -31.82 0.78 25.59
CA PRO A 433 -33.03 1.57 25.68
C PRO A 433 -34.15 0.63 26.11
N SER A 434 -34.81 0.96 27.22
CA SER A 434 -35.81 0.10 27.82
C SER A 434 -36.81 -0.29 26.75
N GLN A 435 -37.28 -1.55 26.75
CA GLN A 435 -38.29 -2.04 25.77
C GLN A 435 -39.49 -1.10 25.71
N LEU A 436 -39.76 -0.37 26.80
CA LEU A 436 -40.78 0.67 26.87
C LEU A 436 -40.55 1.80 25.84
N PHE A 437 -39.30 2.23 25.61
CA PHE A 437 -38.99 3.25 24.59
C PHE A 437 -39.25 2.76 23.18
N LEU A 438 -38.98 1.48 22.93
CA LEU A 438 -39.25 0.86 21.62
C LEU A 438 -40.73 0.75 21.35
N PHE A 439 -41.56 0.36 22.36
CA PHE A 439 -43.00 0.30 22.25
C PHE A 439 -43.66 1.67 22.09
N VAL A 440 -43.13 2.71 22.76
CA VAL A 440 -43.62 4.08 22.59
C VAL A 440 -43.29 4.62 21.20
N ALA A 441 -42.08 4.36 20.66
CA ALA A 441 -41.72 4.77 19.31
C ALA A 441 -42.57 4.07 18.25
N ILE A 442 -42.86 2.76 18.39
CA ILE A 442 -43.73 2.01 17.49
C ILE A 442 -45.16 2.55 17.59
N GLY A 443 -45.66 2.83 18.80
CA GLY A 443 -46.97 3.42 19.01
C GLY A 443 -47.16 4.77 18.29
N VAL A 444 -46.17 5.67 18.39
CA VAL A 444 -46.20 6.96 17.70
C VAL A 444 -46.24 6.79 16.17
N VAL A 445 -45.44 5.87 15.61
CA VAL A 445 -45.43 5.59 14.17
C VAL A 445 -46.78 5.07 13.68
N VAL A 446 -47.40 4.16 14.44
CA VAL A 446 -48.75 3.62 14.10
C VAL A 446 -49.78 4.73 14.12
N VAL A 447 -49.79 5.60 15.12
CA VAL A 447 -50.71 6.76 15.20
C VAL A 447 -50.55 7.69 14.00
N LEU A 448 -49.30 8.00 13.62
CA LEU A 448 -49.02 8.83 12.44
C LEU A 448 -49.51 8.19 11.14
N ILE A 449 -49.36 6.89 10.99
CA ILE A 449 -49.89 6.16 9.82
C ILE A 449 -51.41 6.23 9.78
N ILE A 450 -52.10 6.05 10.91
CA ILE A 450 -53.55 6.15 11.00
C ILE A 450 -54.02 7.56 10.63
N ILE A 451 -53.37 8.59 11.17
CA ILE A 451 -53.68 9.99 10.83
C ILE A 451 -53.49 10.24 9.34
N PHE A 452 -52.39 9.76 8.76
CA PHE A 452 -52.10 9.89 7.33
C PHE A 452 -53.18 9.19 6.46
N VAL A 453 -53.61 7.99 6.83
CA VAL A 453 -54.63 7.25 6.11
C VAL A 453 -56.01 7.97 6.18
N ILE A 454 -56.36 8.50 7.37
CA ILE A 454 -57.58 9.28 7.54
C ILE A 454 -57.54 10.57 6.71
N TYR A 455 -56.43 11.28 6.74
CA TYR A 455 -56.20 12.49 5.94
C TYR A 455 -56.33 12.21 4.43
N ARG A 456 -55.72 11.13 3.95
CA ARG A 456 -55.78 10.71 2.54
C ARG A 456 -57.17 10.32 2.12
N LYS A 457 -57.94 9.61 2.98
CA LYS A 457 -59.38 9.27 2.73
C LYS A 457 -60.28 10.50 2.70
N ARG A 458 -60.01 11.54 3.51
CA ARG A 458 -60.76 12.79 3.46
C ARG A 458 -60.50 13.59 2.18
N LYS A 459 -59.24 13.59 1.70
CA LYS A 459 -58.84 14.30 0.47
C LYS A 459 -59.35 13.62 -0.81
N LEU A 460 -59.68 12.34 -0.76
CA LEU A 460 -60.30 11.57 -1.88
C LEU A 460 -61.84 11.66 -1.91
N ARG A 461 -62.45 12.32 -0.93
CA ARG A 461 -63.92 12.53 -0.84
C ARG A 461 -64.33 13.99 -1.11
N GLN A 462 -63.39 14.87 -1.38
CA GLN A 462 -63.57 16.19 -1.94
C GLN A 462 -63.17 16.19 -3.43
#